data_1777f3d4214760b2a5723920c8d31d7d
#
_entry.id   1777f3d4214760b2a5723920c8d31d7d
#
_cell.length_a   1.000
_cell.length_b   1.000
_cell.length_c   1.000
_cell.angle_alpha   90.00
_cell.angle_beta   90.00
_cell.angle_gamma   90.00
#
_symmetry.space_group_name_H-M   'P 1'
#
loop_
_entity.id
_entity.type
_entity.pdbx_description
1 polymer ?
#
loop_
_entity_poly.entity_id
_entity_poly.type
_entity_poly.pdbx_seq_one_letter_code
_entity_poly.pdbx_strand_id
1 'polypeptide(L)'
;MHFSGQSVYLGVTFLSSSTAVLAAVQPWGQCGGMNFKGDTACAPGWTCNKFNDWYSQCIGGNMNQPGPVAPPPAVPQPSNDSAPTLSSVIVEPTPNATIPTGRPSTMMTLIATGSPIAKPVAVSSSPAAAPIKASSSKPAAAKPTSNGANGVKCSLDAAFKAHGKKYLGNIADSNLLSNTVNAQILNDNFGQLTPENSMKWDATEATQGKFTLDNANVLVDWATKNGKLIRGHTTVWHSQLPTWVSSITDKTKLEEVMVAHIKKLIGTYAGKVYAWDVVNEIFTEEGGFRSSVFYNVLGENFVKIAFTAARAADPAAKLYINDYNLDSPAYAKTKGFAANVKKWVAAGVPIDGTGSQSHLGGSWPIQDVPAALKMICADVKECAMTELDIKGASPTDFTTAVGACLDEKKCVGVTIWGVSDKDSWRKGENPLLFDQGYKAKEAYNALCTLLA
;
A
#
# COMPACT_ATOMS: atom_id res chain seq x y z
N MET A 1 82.86 -24.84 -37.08
CA MET A 1 82.08 -23.59 -37.16
C MET A 1 80.63 -23.95 -36.95
N HIS A 2 80.12 -23.73 -35.74
CA HIS A 2 78.75 -24.04 -35.36
C HIS A 2 77.96 -22.71 -35.33
N PHE A 3 76.91 -22.64 -36.14
CA PHE A 3 75.92 -21.55 -36.05
C PHE A 3 74.74 -22.00 -35.25
N SER A 4 74.54 -21.35 -34.13
CA SER A 4 73.42 -21.50 -33.23
C SER A 4 72.29 -20.54 -33.69
N GLY A 5 71.16 -21.08 -34.12
CA GLY A 5 69.96 -20.35 -34.47
C GLY A 5 69.10 -20.12 -33.22
N GLN A 6 68.89 -18.88 -32.85
CA GLN A 6 67.91 -18.46 -31.83
C GLN A 6 66.57 -18.18 -32.51
N SER A 7 65.52 -18.92 -32.10
CA SER A 7 64.18 -18.66 -32.50
C SER A 7 63.55 -17.66 -31.55
N VAL A 8 63.10 -16.52 -32.06
CA VAL A 8 62.37 -15.50 -31.31
C VAL A 8 60.86 -15.81 -31.42
N TYR A 9 60.23 -16.14 -30.31
CA TYR A 9 58.78 -16.28 -30.21
C TYR A 9 58.18 -14.90 -29.93
N LEU A 10 57.45 -14.32 -30.93
CA LEU A 10 56.55 -13.17 -30.69
C LEU A 10 55.31 -13.66 -30.00
N GLY A 11 55.16 -13.35 -28.73
CA GLY A 11 53.91 -13.51 -27.97
C GLY A 11 52.93 -12.40 -28.33
N VAL A 12 51.85 -12.78 -29.04
CA VAL A 12 50.71 -11.89 -29.27
C VAL A 12 49.78 -12.00 -28.04
N THR A 13 49.82 -10.98 -27.18
CA THR A 13 48.83 -10.83 -26.08
C THR A 13 47.55 -10.27 -26.62
N PHE A 14 46.51 -11.12 -26.69
CA PHE A 14 45.13 -10.68 -26.90
C PHE A 14 44.62 -9.99 -25.63
N LEU A 15 44.50 -8.67 -25.65
CA LEU A 15 43.70 -7.92 -24.67
C LEU A 15 42.22 -8.16 -25.02
N SER A 16 41.57 -9.05 -24.31
CA SER A 16 40.12 -9.15 -24.30
C SER A 16 39.52 -7.97 -23.52
N SER A 17 39.08 -6.95 -24.24
CA SER A 17 38.25 -5.88 -23.70
C SER A 17 36.88 -6.47 -23.35
N SER A 18 36.66 -6.77 -22.09
CA SER A 18 35.32 -7.07 -21.57
C SER A 18 34.51 -5.76 -21.58
N THR A 19 33.72 -5.54 -22.63
CA THR A 19 32.66 -4.53 -22.59
C THR A 19 31.62 -5.03 -21.57
N ALA A 20 31.57 -4.40 -20.40
CA ALA A 20 30.46 -4.57 -19.48
C ALA A 20 29.21 -4.11 -20.21
N VAL A 21 28.36 -5.05 -20.63
CA VAL A 21 27.01 -4.74 -21.10
C VAL A 21 26.25 -4.27 -19.86
N LEU A 22 26.00 -2.96 -19.78
CA LEU A 22 25.11 -2.39 -18.76
C LEU A 22 23.74 -3.07 -18.92
N ALA A 23 23.27 -3.70 -17.87
CA ALA A 23 21.97 -4.35 -17.89
C ALA A 23 20.88 -3.28 -17.96
N ALA A 24 20.08 -3.28 -19.02
CA ALA A 24 18.97 -2.34 -19.15
C ALA A 24 17.95 -2.56 -18.02
N VAL A 25 17.42 -1.45 -17.48
CA VAL A 25 16.37 -1.48 -16.46
C VAL A 25 15.14 -2.16 -17.02
N GLN A 26 14.67 -3.17 -16.32
CA GLN A 26 13.50 -3.94 -16.73
C GLN A 26 12.21 -3.09 -16.74
N PRO A 27 11.18 -3.51 -17.48
CA PRO A 27 9.87 -2.89 -17.44
C PRO A 27 9.41 -2.58 -16.01
N TRP A 28 8.91 -1.36 -15.79
CA TRP A 28 8.46 -0.85 -14.49
C TRP A 28 9.57 -0.69 -13.42
N GLY A 29 10.83 -0.93 -13.76
CA GLY A 29 11.96 -0.70 -12.86
C GLY A 29 12.27 0.79 -12.70
N GLN A 30 12.83 1.17 -11.55
CA GLN A 30 13.31 2.53 -11.34
C GLN A 30 14.51 2.83 -12.23
N CYS A 31 14.46 3.98 -12.94
CA CYS A 31 15.48 4.40 -13.90
C CYS A 31 16.02 5.80 -13.63
N GLY A 32 15.70 6.41 -12.50
CA GLY A 32 16.19 7.75 -12.13
C GLY A 32 15.56 8.28 -10.85
N GLY A 33 15.99 9.48 -10.46
CA GLY A 33 15.57 10.19 -9.25
C GLY A 33 16.78 10.78 -8.53
N MET A 34 16.57 11.73 -7.61
CA MET A 34 17.62 12.35 -6.82
C MET A 34 18.33 11.28 -5.98
N ASN A 35 19.68 11.21 -6.08
CA ASN A 35 20.53 10.20 -5.44
C ASN A 35 20.41 8.77 -6.01
N PHE A 36 19.69 8.55 -7.09
CA PHE A 36 19.64 7.25 -7.75
C PHE A 36 21.00 6.91 -8.39
N LYS A 37 21.54 5.72 -8.06
CA LYS A 37 22.86 5.24 -8.52
C LYS A 37 22.77 4.00 -9.41
N GLY A 38 21.54 3.54 -9.72
CA GLY A 38 21.32 2.40 -10.62
C GLY A 38 21.37 2.79 -12.10
N ASP A 39 21.17 1.81 -12.97
CA ASP A 39 21.09 2.01 -14.41
C ASP A 39 19.88 2.89 -14.78
N THR A 40 20.09 3.81 -15.73
CA THR A 40 19.05 4.76 -16.16
C THR A 40 18.46 4.43 -17.54
N ALA A 41 19.06 3.48 -18.26
CA ALA A 41 18.59 3.05 -19.57
C ALA A 41 17.54 1.94 -19.42
N CYS A 42 16.31 2.21 -19.87
CA CYS A 42 15.25 1.20 -19.90
C CYS A 42 15.45 0.18 -20.99
N ALA A 43 14.87 -1.01 -20.83
CA ALA A 43 14.79 -2.03 -21.85
C ALA A 43 14.18 -1.50 -23.16
N PRO A 44 14.51 -2.05 -24.36
CA PRO A 44 13.99 -1.61 -25.62
C PRO A 44 12.46 -1.51 -25.64
N GLY A 45 11.91 -0.40 -26.14
CA GLY A 45 10.48 -0.12 -26.14
C GLY A 45 9.93 0.52 -24.86
N TRP A 46 10.79 0.76 -23.84
CA TRP A 46 10.44 1.41 -22.59
C TRP A 46 11.17 2.75 -22.43
N THR A 47 10.49 3.73 -21.87
CA THR A 47 11.03 5.08 -21.66
C THR A 47 11.11 5.37 -20.17
N CYS A 48 12.22 5.96 -19.72
CA CYS A 48 12.36 6.41 -18.35
C CYS A 48 11.53 7.68 -18.12
N ASN A 49 10.39 7.55 -17.48
CA ASN A 49 9.51 8.66 -17.15
C ASN A 49 9.76 9.14 -15.72
N LYS A 50 10.00 10.44 -15.59
CA LYS A 50 10.16 11.10 -14.31
C LYS A 50 8.79 11.34 -13.67
N PHE A 51 8.55 10.74 -12.52
CA PHE A 51 7.33 10.98 -11.73
C PHE A 51 7.51 12.15 -10.76
N ASN A 52 8.69 12.24 -10.13
CA ASN A 52 9.06 13.35 -9.24
C ASN A 52 10.59 13.48 -9.21
N ASP A 53 11.12 14.40 -8.40
CA ASP A 53 12.57 14.61 -8.32
C ASP A 53 13.33 13.42 -7.72
N TRP A 54 12.65 12.53 -7.02
CA TRP A 54 13.23 11.38 -6.33
C TRP A 54 13.02 10.06 -7.06
N TYR A 55 12.09 10.00 -8.04
CA TYR A 55 11.71 8.75 -8.68
C TYR A 55 11.38 8.90 -10.16
N SER A 56 12.02 8.07 -10.98
CA SER A 56 11.70 7.85 -12.40
C SER A 56 11.57 6.37 -12.66
N GLN A 57 10.65 5.97 -13.55
CA GLN A 57 10.33 4.58 -13.83
C GLN A 57 10.28 4.29 -15.32
N CYS A 58 10.69 3.10 -15.72
CA CYS A 58 10.58 2.64 -17.10
C CYS A 58 9.12 2.33 -17.44
N ILE A 59 8.50 3.15 -18.30
CA ILE A 59 7.11 3.01 -18.75
C ILE A 59 7.09 2.64 -20.24
N GLY A 60 6.28 1.66 -20.62
CA GLY A 60 6.07 1.27 -22.02
C GLY A 60 5.25 2.29 -22.80
N GLY A 61 5.65 2.61 -24.03
CA GLY A 61 4.99 3.60 -24.90
C GLY A 61 3.63 3.20 -25.45
N ASN A 62 3.12 1.99 -25.16
CA ASN A 62 1.82 1.53 -25.66
C ASN A 62 1.17 0.62 -24.62
N MET A 63 0.22 1.14 -23.86
CA MET A 63 -0.49 0.41 -22.81
C MET A 63 -1.39 -0.73 -23.34
N ASN A 64 -1.47 -0.95 -24.65
CA ASN A 64 -2.32 -1.94 -25.29
C ASN A 64 -1.58 -3.13 -25.90
N GLN A 65 -0.27 -3.29 -25.63
CA GLN A 65 0.42 -4.52 -26.00
C GLN A 65 0.84 -5.30 -24.75
N PRO A 66 0.53 -6.61 -24.69
CA PRO A 66 1.17 -7.49 -23.70
C PRO A 66 2.68 -7.42 -23.93
N GLY A 67 3.44 -7.08 -22.90
CA GLY A 67 4.90 -7.10 -22.96
C GLY A 67 5.39 -8.45 -23.45
N PRO A 68 6.52 -8.51 -24.18
CA PRO A 68 7.09 -9.79 -24.57
C PRO A 68 7.34 -10.60 -23.30
N VAL A 69 6.69 -11.76 -23.22
CA VAL A 69 6.95 -12.77 -22.20
C VAL A 69 8.42 -13.09 -22.29
N ALA A 70 9.18 -12.86 -21.23
CA ALA A 70 10.57 -13.30 -21.17
C ALA A 70 10.56 -14.82 -21.41
N PRO A 71 11.42 -15.35 -22.30
CA PRO A 71 11.53 -16.79 -22.47
C PRO A 71 11.89 -17.40 -21.09
N PRO A 72 11.31 -18.54 -20.74
CA PRO A 72 11.68 -19.22 -19.50
C PRO A 72 13.18 -19.49 -19.53
N PRO A 73 13.89 -19.41 -18.38
CA PRO A 73 15.29 -19.73 -18.32
C PRO A 73 15.50 -21.15 -18.90
N ALA A 74 16.46 -21.29 -19.82
CA ALA A 74 16.80 -22.56 -20.44
C ALA A 74 17.13 -23.55 -19.33
N VAL A 75 16.33 -24.61 -19.23
CA VAL A 75 16.62 -25.77 -18.41
C VAL A 75 17.92 -26.40 -18.99
N PRO A 76 18.96 -26.64 -18.20
CA PRO A 76 20.14 -27.34 -18.70
C PRO A 76 19.71 -28.72 -19.25
N GLN A 77 19.94 -28.96 -20.54
CA GLN A 77 19.79 -30.31 -21.09
C GLN A 77 20.81 -31.25 -20.41
N PRO A 78 20.38 -32.42 -19.95
CA PRO A 78 21.33 -33.42 -19.51
C PRO A 78 22.09 -33.98 -20.75
N SER A 79 23.40 -33.97 -20.65
CA SER A 79 24.29 -34.63 -21.61
C SER A 79 23.96 -36.13 -21.70
N ASN A 80 23.75 -36.59 -22.94
CA ASN A 80 23.67 -38.01 -23.26
C ASN A 80 24.98 -38.70 -22.91
N ASP A 81 24.97 -39.50 -21.87
CA ASP A 81 25.87 -40.62 -21.73
C ASP A 81 25.15 -41.78 -21.06
N SER A 82 24.99 -42.82 -21.88
CA SER A 82 24.91 -44.26 -21.59
C SER A 82 24.00 -44.77 -20.47
N ALA A 83 22.91 -45.39 -20.87
CA ALA A 83 22.08 -46.27 -20.06
C ALA A 83 22.86 -47.50 -19.53
N PRO A 84 22.44 -48.03 -18.40
CA PRO A 84 22.15 -49.45 -18.32
C PRO A 84 20.71 -49.75 -17.87
N THR A 85 20.11 -50.65 -18.60
CA THR A 85 18.90 -51.40 -18.31
C THR A 85 18.94 -52.09 -16.96
N LEU A 86 17.92 -51.91 -16.11
CA LEU A 86 17.57 -52.91 -15.09
C LEU A 86 16.06 -52.86 -14.78
N SER A 87 15.54 -54.04 -14.74
CA SER A 87 14.21 -54.58 -14.60
C SER A 87 13.32 -54.00 -13.50
N SER A 88 12.04 -53.95 -13.87
CA SER A 88 10.87 -53.81 -13.03
C SER A 88 10.75 -54.89 -11.95
N VAL A 89 10.55 -54.48 -10.70
CA VAL A 89 9.95 -55.36 -9.66
C VAL A 89 8.76 -54.60 -9.09
N ILE A 90 7.58 -55.15 -9.37
CA ILE A 90 6.29 -54.79 -8.77
C ILE A 90 6.25 -55.45 -7.40
N VAL A 91 5.94 -54.69 -6.35
CA VAL A 91 5.55 -55.22 -5.03
C VAL A 91 4.21 -54.61 -4.65
N GLU A 92 3.18 -55.44 -4.63
CA GLU A 92 1.87 -55.16 -4.11
C GLU A 92 1.84 -55.10 -2.56
N PRO A 93 0.86 -54.38 -1.96
CA PRO A 93 0.77 -54.27 -0.51
C PRO A 93 -0.09 -55.35 0.11
N THR A 94 0.31 -55.90 1.25
CA THR A 94 -0.54 -56.70 2.13
C THR A 94 -0.78 -55.99 3.48
N PRO A 95 -1.95 -56.19 4.08
CA PRO A 95 -2.43 -55.42 5.22
C PRO A 95 -2.25 -56.18 6.58
N ASN A 96 -2.48 -55.39 7.64
CA ASN A 96 -2.72 -55.82 9.04
C ASN A 96 -1.54 -55.96 10.01
N ALA A 97 -1.53 -55.03 10.97
CA ALA A 97 -1.31 -55.41 12.38
C ALA A 97 -1.88 -54.33 13.34
N THR A 98 -2.67 -54.82 14.19
CA THR A 98 -3.41 -54.39 15.37
C THR A 98 -2.71 -53.42 16.35
N ILE A 99 -3.57 -52.54 16.93
CA ILE A 99 -3.34 -51.66 18.07
C ILE A 99 -3.22 -52.46 19.39
N PRO A 100 -2.39 -52.03 20.35
CA PRO A 100 -2.73 -52.20 21.75
C PRO A 100 -2.95 -50.88 22.49
N THR A 101 -4.10 -50.81 23.14
CA THR A 101 -4.48 -49.88 24.17
C THR A 101 -3.68 -50.09 25.46
N GLY A 102 -3.27 -49.01 26.07
CA GLY A 102 -2.68 -49.04 27.41
C GLY A 102 -2.45 -47.66 28.02
N ARG A 103 -3.41 -47.21 28.82
CA ARG A 103 -3.25 -46.11 29.78
C ARG A 103 -2.69 -46.72 31.07
N PRO A 104 -1.89 -45.96 31.89
CA PRO A 104 -2.54 -45.35 33.05
C PRO A 104 -2.04 -43.91 33.38
N SER A 105 -2.97 -43.21 34.03
CA SER A 105 -2.83 -41.96 34.74
C SER A 105 -1.82 -42.02 35.87
N THR A 106 -1.08 -40.92 36.04
CA THR A 106 -0.57 -40.55 37.38
C THR A 106 -0.75 -39.04 37.55
N MET A 107 -1.63 -38.72 38.47
CA MET A 107 -1.95 -37.42 38.99
C MET A 107 -0.84 -37.06 39.99
N MET A 108 -0.18 -35.93 39.83
CA MET A 108 0.74 -35.39 40.81
C MET A 108 0.20 -34.06 41.32
N THR A 109 -0.32 -34.13 42.56
CA THR A 109 -0.77 -33.00 43.35
C THR A 109 0.45 -32.25 43.86
N LEU A 110 0.55 -30.96 43.60
CA LEU A 110 1.48 -30.06 44.27
C LEU A 110 0.73 -29.14 45.18
N ILE A 111 1.07 -29.26 46.45
CA ILE A 111 0.55 -28.57 47.64
C ILE A 111 1.04 -27.12 47.59
N ALA A 112 0.11 -26.16 47.72
CA ALA A 112 0.40 -24.76 47.92
C ALA A 112 0.67 -24.50 49.41
N THR A 113 1.86 -23.98 49.71
CA THR A 113 2.15 -23.39 51.04
C THR A 113 1.92 -21.89 50.98
N GLY A 114 0.96 -21.40 51.75
CA GLY A 114 0.64 -19.99 51.89
C GLY A 114 1.62 -19.26 52.81
N SER A 115 1.75 -17.97 52.55
CA SER A 115 2.23 -16.97 53.54
C SER A 115 1.59 -15.60 53.27
N PRO A 116 1.51 -14.67 54.23
CA PRO A 116 0.23 -14.06 54.59
C PRO A 116 0.01 -12.66 53.99
N ILE A 117 -1.26 -12.33 53.91
CA ILE A 117 -1.88 -11.10 53.42
C ILE A 117 -1.49 -9.91 54.34
N ALA A 118 -0.93 -8.85 53.73
CA ALA A 118 -0.83 -7.54 54.35
C ALA A 118 -2.13 -6.75 54.12
N LYS A 119 -2.67 -6.18 55.19
CA LYS A 119 -3.90 -5.35 55.17
C LYS A 119 -3.71 -4.07 54.41
N PRO A 120 -4.76 -3.59 53.67
CA PRO A 120 -4.71 -2.27 53.02
C PRO A 120 -4.95 -1.16 54.04
N VAL A 121 -4.13 -0.11 53.91
CA VAL A 121 -4.28 1.16 54.65
C VAL A 121 -5.41 1.96 53.99
N ALA A 122 -6.34 2.43 54.81
CA ALA A 122 -7.43 3.32 54.37
C ALA A 122 -6.90 4.69 54.01
N VAL A 123 -7.18 5.16 52.79
CA VAL A 123 -6.96 6.54 52.36
C VAL A 123 -8.31 7.26 52.38
N SER A 124 -8.30 8.37 53.14
CA SER A 124 -9.37 9.29 53.37
C SER A 124 -10.08 9.83 52.11
N SER A 125 -11.40 9.79 52.14
CA SER A 125 -12.29 10.37 51.12
C SER A 125 -12.34 11.88 51.21
N SER A 126 -12.04 12.57 50.09
CA SER A 126 -12.41 13.97 49.87
C SER A 126 -13.69 14.07 49.03
N PRO A 127 -14.50 15.13 49.20
CA PRO A 127 -15.90 15.12 48.77
C PRO A 127 -16.11 15.26 47.27
N ALA A 128 -17.18 14.60 46.80
CA ALA A 128 -17.65 14.59 45.43
C ALA A 128 -18.02 15.99 44.94
N ALA A 129 -17.46 16.38 43.81
CA ALA A 129 -17.92 17.53 43.04
C ALA A 129 -19.23 17.17 42.28
N ALA A 130 -20.19 18.07 42.34
CA ALA A 130 -21.50 17.92 41.70
C ALA A 130 -21.40 17.77 40.15
N PRO A 131 -22.33 17.07 39.49
CA PRO A 131 -22.30 16.85 38.05
C PRO A 131 -22.64 18.15 37.32
N ILE A 132 -21.68 18.60 36.46
CA ILE A 132 -21.91 19.66 35.52
C ILE A 132 -22.83 19.10 34.41
N LYS A 133 -24.02 19.64 34.28
CA LYS A 133 -24.93 19.36 33.19
C LYS A 133 -24.26 19.78 31.88
N ALA A 134 -23.87 18.81 31.07
CA ALA A 134 -23.46 19.04 29.70
C ALA A 134 -24.68 19.56 28.90
N SER A 135 -24.64 20.85 28.55
CA SER A 135 -25.55 21.42 27.58
C SER A 135 -25.19 20.87 26.21
N SER A 136 -26.01 20.00 25.66
CA SER A 136 -25.92 19.53 24.27
C SER A 136 -26.38 20.70 23.34
N SER A 137 -25.46 21.55 22.98
CA SER A 137 -25.67 22.41 21.81
C SER A 137 -25.37 21.61 20.56
N LYS A 138 -26.42 21.28 19.82
CA LYS A 138 -26.35 20.77 18.46
C LYS A 138 -25.43 21.69 17.65
N PRO A 139 -24.39 21.19 16.93
CA PRO A 139 -23.59 22.06 16.09
C PRO A 139 -24.49 22.72 15.05
N ALA A 140 -24.51 24.03 15.01
CA ALA A 140 -25.17 24.77 13.96
C ALA A 140 -24.50 24.43 12.64
N ALA A 141 -25.27 24.02 11.63
CA ALA A 141 -24.80 23.83 10.28
C ALA A 141 -24.06 25.11 9.86
N ALA A 142 -22.80 24.98 9.47
CA ALA A 142 -22.00 26.08 8.98
C ALA A 142 -22.70 26.65 7.74
N LYS A 143 -23.12 27.91 7.80
CA LYS A 143 -23.61 28.63 6.63
C LYS A 143 -22.53 28.65 5.56
N PRO A 144 -22.87 28.50 4.27
CA PRO A 144 -21.91 28.63 3.20
C PRO A 144 -21.29 30.03 3.26
N THR A 145 -20.00 30.11 3.52
CA THR A 145 -19.24 31.34 3.49
C THR A 145 -19.07 31.79 2.05
N SER A 146 -19.39 33.03 1.79
CA SER A 146 -19.17 33.76 0.52
C SER A 146 -17.78 33.44 -0.07
N ASN A 147 -17.74 33.18 -1.39
CA ASN A 147 -16.56 33.05 -2.27
C ASN A 147 -15.22 33.24 -1.57
N GLY A 148 -14.68 32.13 -1.02
CA GLY A 148 -13.34 32.09 -0.46
C GLY A 148 -12.29 32.35 -1.54
N ALA A 149 -11.05 32.63 -1.13
CA ALA A 149 -9.93 32.69 -2.03
C ALA A 149 -9.93 31.41 -2.91
N ASN A 150 -9.58 31.54 -4.19
CA ASN A 150 -9.54 30.44 -5.16
C ASN A 150 -10.89 29.82 -5.61
N GLY A 151 -12.02 30.53 -5.45
CA GLY A 151 -13.34 30.08 -5.94
C GLY A 151 -13.99 28.97 -5.11
N VAL A 152 -13.52 28.73 -3.89
CA VAL A 152 -14.04 27.73 -2.95
C VAL A 152 -15.43 28.12 -2.45
N LYS A 153 -16.42 27.22 -2.60
CA LYS A 153 -17.82 27.45 -2.23
C LYS A 153 -18.24 26.76 -0.92
N CYS A 154 -17.52 25.74 -0.48
CA CYS A 154 -17.84 24.96 0.73
C CYS A 154 -16.56 24.40 1.35
N SER A 155 -16.64 23.83 2.56
CA SER A 155 -15.64 22.91 3.09
C SER A 155 -16.09 21.50 2.77
N LEU A 156 -15.40 20.81 1.85
CA LEU A 156 -15.78 19.48 1.40
C LEU A 156 -15.84 18.47 2.57
N ASP A 157 -14.84 18.49 3.47
CA ASP A 157 -14.80 17.57 4.62
C ASP A 157 -15.94 17.85 5.61
N ALA A 158 -16.20 19.12 5.91
CA ALA A 158 -17.29 19.47 6.82
C ALA A 158 -18.65 19.06 6.26
N ALA A 159 -18.86 19.28 4.96
CA ALA A 159 -20.07 18.88 4.26
C ALA A 159 -20.21 17.34 4.21
N PHE A 160 -19.12 16.60 3.88
CA PHE A 160 -19.11 15.14 3.84
C PHE A 160 -19.39 14.53 5.23
N LYS A 161 -18.83 15.10 6.28
CA LYS A 161 -19.12 14.71 7.67
C LYS A 161 -20.58 14.92 8.09
N ALA A 162 -21.25 15.94 7.54
CA ALA A 162 -22.68 16.16 7.79
C ALA A 162 -23.55 14.99 7.29
N HIS A 163 -23.08 14.22 6.30
CA HIS A 163 -23.69 12.97 5.84
C HIS A 163 -23.30 11.74 6.67
N GLY A 164 -22.66 11.92 7.83
CA GLY A 164 -22.30 10.82 8.73
C GLY A 164 -21.02 10.07 8.35
N LYS A 165 -20.26 10.56 7.38
CA LYS A 165 -18.96 10.01 6.98
C LYS A 165 -17.83 10.55 7.86
N LYS A 166 -16.67 9.89 7.86
CA LYS A 166 -15.55 10.27 8.75
C LYS A 166 -14.69 11.39 8.18
N TYR A 167 -14.41 11.36 6.87
CA TYR A 167 -13.53 12.32 6.23
C TYR A 167 -13.74 12.39 4.72
N LEU A 168 -13.52 13.56 4.17
CA LEU A 168 -13.07 13.76 2.80
C LEU A 168 -11.63 14.27 2.89
N GLY A 169 -10.68 13.48 2.38
CA GLY A 169 -9.26 13.65 2.58
C GLY A 169 -8.48 13.96 1.30
N ASN A 170 -7.18 14.16 1.47
CA ASN A 170 -6.24 14.42 0.36
C ASN A 170 -4.87 13.83 0.68
N ILE A 171 -3.94 13.90 -0.26
CA ILE A 171 -2.54 13.58 -0.05
C ILE A 171 -1.73 14.82 0.29
N ALA A 172 -0.60 14.60 0.96
CA ALA A 172 0.45 15.61 1.10
C ALA A 172 1.80 14.95 1.38
N ASP A 173 2.87 15.72 1.16
CA ASP A 173 4.20 15.51 1.70
C ASP A 173 4.83 16.87 1.99
N SER A 174 6.06 16.90 2.50
CA SER A 174 6.73 18.14 2.95
C SER A 174 6.79 19.23 1.87
N ASN A 175 6.99 18.85 0.60
CA ASN A 175 7.00 19.77 -0.55
C ASN A 175 5.63 20.43 -0.78
N LEU A 176 4.55 19.68 -0.69
CA LEU A 176 3.18 20.20 -0.85
C LEU A 176 2.74 21.03 0.35
N LEU A 177 3.14 20.63 1.56
CA LEU A 177 2.85 21.38 2.80
C LEU A 177 3.64 22.69 2.90
N SER A 178 4.82 22.78 2.29
CA SER A 178 5.60 24.04 2.20
C SER A 178 5.02 25.05 1.22
N ASN A 179 4.19 24.62 0.27
CA ASN A 179 3.42 25.50 -0.60
C ASN A 179 2.21 26.06 0.18
N THR A 180 2.26 27.35 0.52
CA THR A 180 1.23 27.99 1.35
C THR A 180 -0.18 27.92 0.77
N VAL A 181 -0.33 28.00 -0.55
CA VAL A 181 -1.64 27.90 -1.22
C VAL A 181 -2.17 26.47 -1.10
N ASN A 182 -1.33 25.47 -1.37
CA ASN A 182 -1.71 24.07 -1.23
C ASN A 182 -2.08 23.74 0.23
N ALA A 183 -1.25 24.16 1.18
CA ALA A 183 -1.48 23.93 2.61
C ALA A 183 -2.79 24.59 3.10
N GLN A 184 -3.12 25.78 2.60
CA GLN A 184 -4.37 26.46 2.94
C GLN A 184 -5.59 25.70 2.40
N ILE A 185 -5.54 25.23 1.14
CA ILE A 185 -6.62 24.42 0.55
C ILE A 185 -6.80 23.11 1.33
N LEU A 186 -5.70 22.44 1.69
CA LEU A 186 -5.74 21.23 2.53
C LEU A 186 -6.41 21.52 3.88
N ASN A 187 -6.04 22.63 4.52
CA ASN A 187 -6.58 22.99 5.82
C ASN A 187 -8.10 23.24 5.75
N ASP A 188 -8.56 23.96 4.75
CA ASP A 188 -9.94 24.44 4.65
C ASP A 188 -10.91 23.37 4.15
N ASN A 189 -10.44 22.41 3.34
CA ASN A 189 -11.31 21.51 2.61
C ASN A 189 -11.20 20.03 3.00
N PHE A 190 -10.08 19.61 3.60
CA PHE A 190 -9.83 18.19 3.78
C PHE A 190 -9.59 17.85 5.25
N GLY A 191 -10.21 16.76 5.71
CA GLY A 191 -10.17 16.34 7.11
C GLY A 191 -9.23 15.16 7.38
N GLN A 192 -8.57 14.63 6.33
CA GLN A 192 -7.63 13.54 6.42
C GLN A 192 -6.47 13.76 5.45
N LEU A 193 -5.27 13.33 5.83
CA LEU A 193 -4.09 13.33 4.96
C LEU A 193 -3.49 11.92 4.83
N THR A 194 -3.06 11.59 3.60
CA THR A 194 -2.25 10.42 3.27
C THR A 194 -0.88 10.91 2.77
N PRO A 195 0.26 10.39 3.25
CA PRO A 195 1.56 10.69 2.64
C PRO A 195 1.63 10.11 1.24
N GLU A 196 1.96 10.95 0.25
CA GLU A 196 2.07 10.49 -1.13
C GLU A 196 3.24 9.52 -1.32
N ASN A 197 4.39 9.82 -0.69
CA ASN A 197 5.63 9.04 -0.83
C ASN A 197 6.37 8.81 0.50
N SER A 198 6.27 9.71 1.47
CA SER A 198 7.17 9.76 2.62
C SER A 198 7.08 8.59 3.60
N MET A 199 6.04 7.76 3.51
CA MET A 199 5.91 6.52 4.30
C MET A 199 6.11 5.24 3.49
N LYS A 200 6.48 5.31 2.22
CA LYS A 200 6.83 4.14 1.40
C LYS A 200 8.18 3.57 1.83
N TRP A 201 8.43 2.29 1.54
CA TRP A 201 9.58 1.58 2.09
C TRP A 201 10.93 2.20 1.72
N ASP A 202 11.12 2.56 0.45
CA ASP A 202 12.35 3.18 -0.03
C ASP A 202 12.64 4.55 0.63
N ALA A 203 11.58 5.30 0.96
CA ALA A 203 11.70 6.58 1.64
C ALA A 203 12.02 6.43 3.14
N THR A 204 11.51 5.36 3.77
CA THR A 204 11.61 5.17 5.22
C THR A 204 12.76 4.29 5.65
N GLU A 205 13.19 3.32 4.82
CA GLU A 205 14.27 2.37 5.12
C GLU A 205 15.07 2.01 3.86
N ALA A 206 15.66 3.00 3.20
CA ALA A 206 16.49 2.79 2.01
C ALA A 206 17.70 1.86 2.25
N THR A 207 18.19 1.79 3.48
CA THR A 207 19.24 0.87 3.95
C THR A 207 18.70 0.05 5.11
N GLN A 208 18.90 -1.26 5.07
CA GLN A 208 18.41 -2.18 6.10
C GLN A 208 18.71 -1.71 7.52
N GLY A 209 17.69 -1.58 8.34
CA GLY A 209 17.79 -1.18 9.75
C GLY A 209 18.05 0.31 9.99
N LYS A 210 18.19 1.12 8.92
CA LYS A 210 18.40 2.57 9.03
C LYS A 210 17.12 3.30 8.59
N PHE A 211 16.34 3.72 9.56
CA PHE A 211 15.09 4.42 9.30
C PHE A 211 15.28 5.93 9.19
N THR A 212 14.71 6.52 8.15
CA THR A 212 14.66 7.96 7.87
C THR A 212 13.20 8.39 7.83
N LEU A 213 12.71 9.02 8.90
CA LEU A 213 11.28 9.33 9.05
C LEU A 213 11.00 10.86 9.05
N ASP A 214 11.99 11.69 8.75
CA ASP A 214 11.88 13.15 8.86
C ASP A 214 10.74 13.71 7.97
N ASN A 215 10.66 13.27 6.72
CA ASN A 215 9.60 13.71 5.81
C ASN A 215 8.21 13.22 6.25
N ALA A 216 8.10 11.99 6.75
CA ALA A 216 6.86 11.48 7.31
C ALA A 216 6.46 12.24 8.58
N ASN A 217 7.42 12.60 9.43
CA ASN A 217 7.19 13.41 10.62
C ASN A 217 6.60 14.78 10.28
N VAL A 218 7.06 15.45 9.21
CA VAL A 218 6.51 16.73 8.75
C VAL A 218 5.01 16.62 8.49
N LEU A 219 4.57 15.57 7.79
CA LEU A 219 3.14 15.34 7.53
C LEU A 219 2.37 15.05 8.82
N VAL A 220 2.89 14.12 9.65
CA VAL A 220 2.21 13.71 10.90
C VAL A 220 2.05 14.88 11.86
N ASP A 221 3.08 15.70 12.02
CA ASP A 221 3.05 16.85 12.90
C ASP A 221 2.08 17.93 12.36
N TRP A 222 2.11 18.20 11.04
CA TRP A 222 1.20 19.13 10.42
C TRP A 222 -0.26 18.68 10.55
N ALA A 223 -0.54 17.43 10.24
CA ALA A 223 -1.89 16.86 10.32
C ALA A 223 -2.40 16.87 11.77
N THR A 224 -1.59 16.45 12.72
CA THR A 224 -1.92 16.46 14.16
C THR A 224 -2.21 17.88 14.64
N LYS A 225 -1.37 18.86 14.29
CA LYS A 225 -1.53 20.28 14.66
C LYS A 225 -2.83 20.85 14.13
N ASN A 226 -3.26 20.44 12.94
CA ASN A 226 -4.46 20.93 12.27
C ASN A 226 -5.70 20.03 12.47
N GLY A 227 -5.64 19.05 13.39
CA GLY A 227 -6.76 18.18 13.73
C GLY A 227 -7.23 17.27 12.58
N LYS A 228 -6.32 16.89 11.68
CA LYS A 228 -6.61 16.01 10.54
C LYS A 228 -6.38 14.56 10.91
N LEU A 229 -7.23 13.66 10.42
CA LEU A 229 -6.94 12.22 10.45
C LEU A 229 -5.75 11.92 9.53
N ILE A 230 -5.06 10.81 9.79
CA ILE A 230 -3.93 10.36 8.98
C ILE A 230 -4.20 8.94 8.51
N ARG A 231 -3.99 8.66 7.23
CA ARG A 231 -3.86 7.32 6.68
C ARG A 231 -2.38 7.09 6.36
N GLY A 232 -1.80 6.06 6.95
CA GLY A 232 -0.41 5.66 6.64
C GLY A 232 -0.37 4.85 5.34
N HIS A 233 0.50 5.20 4.42
CA HIS A 233 0.62 4.59 3.11
C HIS A 233 2.09 4.46 2.71
N THR A 234 2.64 3.27 2.59
CA THR A 234 2.12 1.93 2.80
C THR A 234 3.24 1.04 3.37
N THR A 235 2.91 -0.07 4.07
CA THR A 235 3.96 -0.89 4.69
C THR A 235 4.50 -2.00 3.79
N VAL A 236 3.64 -2.70 3.03
CA VAL A 236 4.05 -3.80 2.15
C VAL A 236 3.55 -3.55 0.73
N TRP A 237 4.44 -3.19 -0.15
CA TRP A 237 4.17 -2.91 -1.55
C TRP A 237 5.33 -3.35 -2.43
N HIS A 238 5.06 -3.86 -3.63
CA HIS A 238 6.06 -4.37 -4.55
C HIS A 238 6.85 -3.26 -5.27
N SER A 239 6.32 -2.03 -5.29
CA SER A 239 6.94 -0.86 -5.92
C SER A 239 7.59 0.05 -4.86
N GLN A 240 8.44 0.97 -5.28
CA GLN A 240 9.24 1.83 -4.40
C GLN A 240 9.83 1.04 -3.22
N LEU A 241 10.37 -0.13 -3.56
CA LEU A 241 10.95 -1.10 -2.63
C LEU A 241 12.47 -1.16 -2.84
N PRO A 242 13.29 -1.00 -1.79
CA PRO A 242 14.75 -1.05 -1.90
C PRO A 242 15.22 -2.39 -2.47
N THR A 243 16.28 -2.36 -3.28
CA THR A 243 16.84 -3.57 -3.91
C THR A 243 17.30 -4.60 -2.87
N TRP A 244 17.76 -4.15 -1.70
CA TRP A 244 18.16 -5.06 -0.62
C TRP A 244 16.99 -5.91 -0.10
N VAL A 245 15.73 -5.41 -0.17
CA VAL A 245 14.53 -6.21 0.14
C VAL A 245 14.14 -7.11 -1.03
N SER A 246 14.03 -6.52 -2.24
CA SER A 246 13.52 -7.24 -3.42
C SER A 246 14.45 -8.38 -3.87
N SER A 247 15.72 -8.40 -3.43
CA SER A 247 16.67 -9.48 -3.71
C SER A 247 16.68 -10.61 -2.67
N ILE A 248 15.89 -10.54 -1.60
CA ILE A 248 15.85 -11.59 -0.57
C ILE A 248 15.16 -12.83 -1.12
N THR A 249 15.84 -13.97 -1.08
CA THR A 249 15.30 -15.28 -1.50
C THR A 249 15.06 -16.23 -0.31
N ASP A 250 15.66 -15.95 0.84
CA ASP A 250 15.46 -16.73 2.06
C ASP A 250 14.14 -16.34 2.74
N LYS A 251 13.31 -17.34 3.00
CA LYS A 251 11.97 -17.17 3.56
C LYS A 251 11.99 -16.56 4.96
N THR A 252 12.84 -17.10 5.83
CA THR A 252 12.94 -16.65 7.22
C THR A 252 13.43 -15.21 7.27
N LYS A 253 14.44 -14.90 6.46
CA LYS A 253 14.99 -13.56 6.37
C LYS A 253 13.97 -12.53 5.86
N LEU A 254 13.19 -12.87 4.84
CA LEU A 254 12.18 -11.95 4.30
C LEU A 254 11.06 -11.71 5.32
N GLU A 255 10.61 -12.75 6.02
CA GLU A 255 9.60 -12.63 7.09
C GLU A 255 10.11 -11.72 8.21
N GLU A 256 11.32 -11.92 8.71
CA GLU A 256 11.95 -11.09 9.75
C GLU A 256 12.02 -9.62 9.33
N VAL A 257 12.51 -9.35 8.12
CA VAL A 257 12.67 -8.00 7.58
C VAL A 257 11.32 -7.32 7.43
N MET A 258 10.33 -8.00 6.84
CA MET A 258 8.98 -7.45 6.65
C MET A 258 8.31 -7.13 8.00
N VAL A 259 8.40 -8.02 8.96
CA VAL A 259 7.84 -7.82 10.31
C VAL A 259 8.55 -6.68 11.04
N ALA A 260 9.89 -6.59 10.93
CA ALA A 260 10.66 -5.50 11.55
C ALA A 260 10.29 -4.13 10.97
N HIS A 261 10.18 -4.03 9.64
CA HIS A 261 9.76 -2.81 8.95
C HIS A 261 8.37 -2.36 9.40
N ILE A 262 7.37 -3.24 9.33
CA ILE A 262 6.00 -2.97 9.76
C ILE A 262 5.96 -2.49 11.21
N LYS A 263 6.60 -3.23 12.13
CA LYS A 263 6.62 -2.88 13.55
C LYS A 263 7.26 -1.52 13.81
N LYS A 264 8.36 -1.22 13.11
CA LYS A 264 9.05 0.06 13.28
C LYS A 264 8.22 1.21 12.75
N LEU A 265 7.72 1.12 11.51
CA LEU A 265 6.98 2.20 10.89
C LEU A 265 5.64 2.46 11.61
N ILE A 266 4.80 1.44 11.74
CA ILE A 266 3.50 1.56 12.41
C ILE A 266 3.67 1.93 13.89
N GLY A 267 4.59 1.27 14.60
CA GLY A 267 4.83 1.51 16.03
C GLY A 267 5.35 2.93 16.32
N THR A 268 6.09 3.55 15.39
CA THR A 268 6.52 4.95 15.55
C THR A 268 5.32 5.91 15.59
N TYR A 269 4.26 5.61 14.85
CA TYR A 269 3.07 6.46 14.75
C TYR A 269 1.85 5.89 15.45
N ALA A 270 2.03 4.90 16.33
CA ALA A 270 0.94 4.28 17.08
C ALA A 270 0.10 5.32 17.82
N GLY A 271 -1.22 5.21 17.68
CA GLY A 271 -2.20 6.13 18.25
C GLY A 271 -2.34 7.48 17.54
N LYS A 272 -1.51 7.80 16.52
CA LYS A 272 -1.60 9.01 15.70
C LYS A 272 -2.28 8.75 14.35
N VAL A 273 -2.09 7.57 13.79
CA VAL A 273 -2.59 7.17 12.47
C VAL A 273 -3.93 6.46 12.62
N TYR A 274 -4.94 6.97 11.93
CA TYR A 274 -6.28 6.38 11.94
C TYR A 274 -6.33 5.02 11.25
N ALA A 275 -5.73 4.93 10.07
CA ALA A 275 -5.75 3.72 9.25
C ALA A 275 -4.42 3.53 8.53
N TRP A 276 -4.00 2.27 8.31
CA TRP A 276 -2.82 1.91 7.53
C TRP A 276 -3.20 1.07 6.32
N ASP A 277 -2.68 1.40 5.15
CA ASP A 277 -2.62 0.50 4.02
C ASP A 277 -1.48 -0.49 4.27
N VAL A 278 -1.82 -1.62 4.91
CA VAL A 278 -0.83 -2.61 5.36
C VAL A 278 -0.23 -3.35 4.18
N VAL A 279 -1.08 -3.74 3.24
CA VAL A 279 -0.70 -4.44 2.01
C VAL A 279 -1.32 -3.73 0.83
N ASN A 280 -0.50 -3.42 -0.18
CA ASN A 280 -0.88 -2.62 -1.33
C ASN A 280 -0.60 -3.35 -2.65
N GLU A 281 -1.58 -3.36 -3.58
CA GLU A 281 -1.46 -3.79 -4.99
C GLU A 281 -0.95 -5.22 -5.19
N ILE A 282 -1.56 -6.17 -4.55
CA ILE A 282 -1.11 -7.56 -4.57
C ILE A 282 -1.84 -8.46 -5.58
N PHE A 283 -2.81 -7.91 -6.30
CA PHE A 283 -3.58 -8.68 -7.29
C PHE A 283 -3.18 -8.31 -8.73
N THR A 284 -3.21 -9.31 -9.62
CA THR A 284 -3.14 -9.12 -11.07
C THR A 284 -4.49 -8.72 -11.63
N GLU A 285 -4.54 -8.28 -12.88
CA GLU A 285 -5.77 -7.89 -13.55
C GLU A 285 -6.74 -9.07 -13.74
N GLU A 286 -6.23 -10.32 -13.75
CA GLU A 286 -7.00 -11.57 -13.80
C GLU A 286 -7.52 -12.02 -12.43
N GLY A 287 -7.22 -11.26 -11.36
CA GLY A 287 -7.69 -11.55 -9.99
C GLY A 287 -6.86 -12.58 -9.23
N GLY A 288 -5.71 -13.00 -9.78
CA GLY A 288 -4.70 -13.80 -9.09
C GLY A 288 -3.71 -12.94 -8.30
N PHE A 289 -2.71 -13.58 -7.68
CA PHE A 289 -1.66 -12.85 -6.96
C PHE A 289 -0.61 -12.30 -7.91
N ARG A 290 -0.22 -11.04 -7.69
CA ARG A 290 0.90 -10.39 -8.37
C ARG A 290 2.22 -11.05 -7.95
N SER A 291 3.08 -11.30 -8.93
CA SER A 291 4.48 -11.67 -8.67
C SER A 291 5.20 -10.52 -7.96
N SER A 292 5.71 -10.79 -6.79
CA SER A 292 6.51 -9.89 -5.96
C SER A 292 7.43 -10.71 -5.08
N VAL A 293 8.48 -10.10 -4.51
CA VAL A 293 9.34 -10.83 -3.57
C VAL A 293 8.52 -11.42 -2.42
N PHE A 294 7.52 -10.71 -1.93
CA PHE A 294 6.68 -11.17 -0.83
C PHE A 294 5.87 -12.42 -1.20
N TYR A 295 5.19 -12.40 -2.34
CA TYR A 295 4.41 -13.55 -2.79
C TYR A 295 5.31 -14.72 -3.24
N ASN A 296 6.38 -14.44 -4.00
CA ASN A 296 7.24 -15.47 -4.55
C ASN A 296 8.00 -16.27 -3.48
N VAL A 297 8.37 -15.61 -2.38
CA VAL A 297 9.18 -16.21 -1.29
C VAL A 297 8.31 -16.73 -0.15
N LEU A 298 7.29 -15.95 0.27
CA LEU A 298 6.45 -16.28 1.44
C LEU A 298 5.13 -16.96 1.06
N GLY A 299 4.77 -16.96 -0.23
CA GLY A 299 3.45 -17.39 -0.69
C GLY A 299 2.35 -16.46 -0.15
N GLU A 300 1.10 -16.85 -0.27
CA GLU A 300 -0.06 -16.09 0.22
C GLU A 300 0.03 -15.72 1.72
N ASN A 301 0.77 -16.48 2.49
CA ASN A 301 0.87 -16.29 3.94
C ASN A 301 1.46 -14.93 4.35
N PHE A 302 2.18 -14.24 3.44
CA PHE A 302 2.72 -12.91 3.73
C PHE A 302 1.62 -11.91 4.16
N VAL A 303 0.40 -12.05 3.64
CA VAL A 303 -0.74 -11.21 4.02
C VAL A 303 -1.06 -11.38 5.51
N LYS A 304 -1.22 -12.62 5.98
CA LYS A 304 -1.47 -12.91 7.40
C LYS A 304 -0.34 -12.40 8.28
N ILE A 305 0.91 -12.62 7.88
CA ILE A 305 2.10 -12.15 8.62
C ILE A 305 2.07 -10.63 8.75
N ALA A 306 1.86 -9.92 7.63
CA ALA A 306 1.84 -8.45 7.60
C ALA A 306 0.75 -7.87 8.50
N PHE A 307 -0.50 -8.34 8.37
CA PHE A 307 -1.61 -7.85 9.17
C PHE A 307 -1.46 -8.18 10.66
N THR A 308 -0.91 -9.36 11.00
CA THR A 308 -0.63 -9.74 12.39
C THR A 308 0.43 -8.82 13.01
N ALA A 309 1.50 -8.54 12.26
CA ALA A 309 2.56 -7.63 12.71
C ALA A 309 2.04 -6.19 12.88
N ALA A 310 1.20 -5.73 11.95
CA ALA A 310 0.59 -4.40 11.98
C ALA A 310 -0.33 -4.24 13.21
N ARG A 311 -1.19 -5.23 13.47
CA ARG A 311 -2.09 -5.23 14.64
C ARG A 311 -1.32 -5.22 15.96
N ALA A 312 -0.20 -5.95 16.00
CA ALA A 312 0.66 -5.96 17.19
C ALA A 312 1.39 -4.62 17.40
N ALA A 313 1.70 -3.90 16.32
CA ALA A 313 2.38 -2.61 16.37
C ALA A 313 1.46 -1.45 16.77
N ASP A 314 0.21 -1.45 16.30
CA ASP A 314 -0.84 -0.50 16.73
C ASP A 314 -2.20 -1.22 16.83
N PRO A 315 -2.65 -1.56 18.05
CA PRO A 315 -3.94 -2.20 18.27
C PRO A 315 -5.16 -1.33 17.91
N ALA A 316 -5.00 0.00 17.85
CA ALA A 316 -6.09 0.96 17.67
C ALA A 316 -6.32 1.32 16.19
N ALA A 317 -5.26 1.32 15.37
CA ALA A 317 -5.35 1.68 13.96
C ALA A 317 -6.23 0.70 13.16
N LYS A 318 -6.92 1.22 12.15
CA LYS A 318 -7.64 0.42 11.17
C LYS A 318 -6.67 -0.13 10.14
N LEU A 319 -6.74 -1.42 9.87
CA LEU A 319 -5.82 -2.12 8.98
C LEU A 319 -6.51 -2.42 7.65
N TYR A 320 -5.99 -1.86 6.57
CA TYR A 320 -6.55 -1.94 5.23
C TYR A 320 -5.66 -2.76 4.30
N ILE A 321 -6.33 -3.46 3.39
CA ILE A 321 -5.74 -3.91 2.13
C ILE A 321 -6.24 -2.98 1.03
N ASN A 322 -5.32 -2.50 0.18
CA ASN A 322 -5.57 -1.47 -0.83
C ASN A 322 -5.13 -1.95 -2.21
N ASP A 323 -5.92 -1.68 -3.25
CA ASP A 323 -5.54 -1.99 -4.64
C ASP A 323 -6.25 -1.05 -5.62
N TYR A 324 -5.75 -0.99 -6.86
CA TYR A 324 -6.32 -0.21 -7.96
C TYR A 324 -7.13 -1.11 -8.90
N ASN A 325 -7.88 -0.50 -9.82
CA ASN A 325 -8.70 -1.20 -10.80
C ASN A 325 -9.76 -2.12 -10.14
N LEU A 326 -10.34 -1.66 -9.03
CA LEU A 326 -11.42 -2.34 -8.32
C LEU A 326 -12.79 -1.69 -8.60
N ASP A 327 -12.94 -1.01 -9.73
CA ASP A 327 -14.01 -0.03 -9.98
C ASP A 327 -15.13 -0.58 -10.87
N SER A 328 -15.09 -1.89 -11.23
CA SER A 328 -16.19 -2.59 -11.90
C SER A 328 -16.48 -3.93 -11.21
N PRO A 329 -17.76 -4.26 -10.89
CA PRO A 329 -18.12 -5.52 -10.24
C PRO A 329 -17.97 -6.73 -11.17
N ALA A 330 -17.92 -6.49 -12.48
CA ALA A 330 -17.73 -7.53 -13.48
C ALA A 330 -16.26 -7.92 -13.64
N TYR A 331 -15.32 -7.05 -13.21
CA TYR A 331 -13.90 -7.22 -13.46
C TYR A 331 -13.28 -8.34 -12.62
N ALA A 332 -12.37 -9.11 -13.23
CA ALA A 332 -11.81 -10.29 -12.60
C ALA A 332 -11.00 -9.92 -11.33
N LYS A 333 -10.23 -8.83 -11.36
CA LYS A 333 -9.47 -8.33 -10.22
C LYS A 333 -10.37 -7.95 -9.04
N THR A 334 -11.47 -7.25 -9.28
CA THR A 334 -12.44 -6.89 -8.23
C THR A 334 -13.01 -8.13 -7.55
N LYS A 335 -13.40 -9.14 -8.36
CA LYS A 335 -13.91 -10.42 -7.84
C LYS A 335 -12.86 -11.20 -7.07
N GLY A 336 -11.63 -11.29 -7.60
CA GLY A 336 -10.50 -11.95 -6.94
C GLY A 336 -10.12 -11.29 -5.63
N PHE A 337 -10.06 -9.96 -5.61
CA PHE A 337 -9.85 -9.15 -4.40
C PHE A 337 -10.91 -9.44 -3.33
N ALA A 338 -12.18 -9.28 -3.67
CA ALA A 338 -13.29 -9.50 -2.73
C ALA A 338 -13.30 -10.93 -2.18
N ALA A 339 -13.10 -11.95 -3.04
CA ALA A 339 -13.10 -13.36 -2.63
C ALA A 339 -11.94 -13.67 -1.66
N ASN A 340 -10.74 -13.14 -1.90
CA ASN A 340 -9.59 -13.35 -1.02
C ASN A 340 -9.74 -12.60 0.31
N VAL A 341 -10.23 -11.36 0.30
CA VAL A 341 -10.53 -10.62 1.54
C VAL A 341 -11.52 -11.39 2.41
N LYS A 342 -12.62 -11.86 1.82
CA LYS A 342 -13.60 -12.71 2.52
C LYS A 342 -12.95 -13.94 3.16
N LYS A 343 -12.12 -14.66 2.41
CA LYS A 343 -11.37 -15.83 2.88
C LYS A 343 -10.47 -15.48 4.06
N TRP A 344 -9.69 -14.41 3.99
CA TRP A 344 -8.77 -14.02 5.05
C TRP A 344 -9.47 -13.53 6.31
N VAL A 345 -10.51 -12.72 6.16
CA VAL A 345 -11.34 -12.27 7.30
C VAL A 345 -11.97 -13.47 8.00
N ALA A 346 -12.53 -14.42 7.25
CA ALA A 346 -13.08 -15.65 7.80
C ALA A 346 -12.01 -16.52 8.50
N ALA A 347 -10.76 -16.47 8.03
CA ALA A 347 -9.62 -17.16 8.66
C ALA A 347 -9.00 -16.37 9.85
N GLY A 348 -9.61 -15.26 10.27
CA GLY A 348 -9.17 -14.47 11.43
C GLY A 348 -7.98 -13.55 11.16
N VAL A 349 -7.64 -13.27 9.89
CA VAL A 349 -6.66 -12.22 9.57
C VAL A 349 -7.25 -10.86 9.99
N PRO A 350 -6.52 -10.03 10.75
CA PRO A 350 -7.08 -8.81 11.33
C PRO A 350 -7.20 -7.66 10.32
N ILE A 351 -7.91 -7.90 9.21
CA ILE A 351 -8.26 -6.90 8.21
C ILE A 351 -9.52 -6.16 8.71
N ASP A 352 -9.42 -4.85 8.93
CA ASP A 352 -10.56 -4.03 9.32
C ASP A 352 -11.27 -3.45 8.09
N GLY A 353 -10.52 -3.15 7.03
CA GLY A 353 -11.05 -2.44 5.88
C GLY A 353 -10.41 -2.79 4.55
N THR A 354 -11.11 -2.37 3.51
CA THR A 354 -10.67 -2.43 2.11
C THR A 354 -10.59 -1.02 1.52
N GLY A 355 -9.57 -0.78 0.71
CA GLY A 355 -9.40 0.44 -0.07
C GLY A 355 -9.49 0.15 -1.56
N SER A 356 -10.31 0.92 -2.30
CA SER A 356 -10.17 1.09 -3.73
C SER A 356 -9.40 2.36 -3.99
N GLN A 357 -8.30 2.29 -4.74
CA GLN A 357 -7.56 3.50 -5.12
C GLN A 357 -8.44 4.43 -5.95
N SER A 358 -9.26 3.88 -6.83
CA SER A 358 -10.20 4.64 -7.66
C SER A 358 -9.51 5.71 -8.54
N HIS A 359 -8.42 5.31 -9.23
CA HIS A 359 -7.81 6.07 -10.31
C HIS A 359 -8.66 5.92 -11.57
N LEU A 360 -9.65 6.79 -11.76
CA LEU A 360 -10.74 6.61 -12.73
C LEU A 360 -10.48 7.35 -14.07
N GLY A 361 -11.38 7.09 -15.03
CA GLY A 361 -11.40 7.81 -16.30
C GLY A 361 -10.71 7.12 -17.47
N GLY A 362 -10.89 5.82 -17.63
CA GLY A 362 -10.31 5.12 -18.77
C GLY A 362 -10.96 3.79 -19.14
N SER A 363 -11.09 2.86 -18.23
CA SER A 363 -11.36 1.46 -18.58
C SER A 363 -12.79 1.02 -18.32
N TRP A 364 -13.51 1.65 -17.39
CA TRP A 364 -14.85 1.24 -17.01
C TRP A 364 -15.83 2.40 -16.93
N PRO A 365 -17.13 2.11 -17.15
CA PRO A 365 -18.18 3.09 -16.94
C PRO A 365 -18.21 3.55 -15.48
N ILE A 366 -18.30 4.83 -15.27
CA ILE A 366 -18.40 5.41 -13.91
C ILE A 366 -19.59 4.83 -13.11
N GLN A 367 -20.62 4.37 -13.80
CA GLN A 367 -21.83 3.77 -13.23
C GLN A 367 -21.57 2.42 -12.54
N ASP A 368 -20.44 1.77 -12.82
CA ASP A 368 -20.03 0.52 -12.19
C ASP A 368 -19.49 0.74 -10.76
N VAL A 369 -18.94 1.92 -10.47
CA VAL A 369 -18.25 2.25 -9.21
C VAL A 369 -19.11 1.97 -7.96
N PRO A 370 -20.40 2.34 -7.90
CA PRO A 370 -21.22 2.06 -6.71
C PRO A 370 -21.33 0.55 -6.41
N ALA A 371 -21.53 -0.26 -7.45
CA ALA A 371 -21.67 -1.71 -7.29
C ALA A 371 -20.33 -2.39 -6.94
N ALA A 372 -19.23 -1.90 -7.52
CA ALA A 372 -17.90 -2.36 -7.21
C ALA A 372 -17.49 -2.04 -5.77
N LEU A 373 -17.71 -0.80 -5.34
CA LEU A 373 -17.46 -0.38 -3.95
C LEU A 373 -18.25 -1.24 -2.97
N LYS A 374 -19.54 -1.44 -3.22
CA LYS A 374 -20.39 -2.32 -2.40
C LYS A 374 -19.81 -3.75 -2.29
N MET A 375 -19.28 -4.28 -3.40
CA MET A 375 -18.68 -5.63 -3.43
C MET A 375 -17.45 -5.72 -2.53
N ILE A 376 -16.51 -4.78 -2.62
CA ILE A 376 -15.29 -4.83 -1.82
C ILE A 376 -15.52 -4.50 -0.34
N CYS A 377 -16.59 -3.77 -0.01
CA CYS A 377 -16.98 -3.44 1.37
C CYS A 377 -17.74 -4.58 2.08
N ALA A 378 -18.18 -5.62 1.36
CA ALA A 378 -19.15 -6.58 1.87
C ALA A 378 -18.67 -7.33 3.13
N ASP A 379 -17.44 -7.80 3.15
CA ASP A 379 -16.92 -8.72 4.16
C ASP A 379 -15.99 -8.06 5.21
N VAL A 380 -15.88 -6.71 5.20
CA VAL A 380 -15.06 -5.94 6.15
C VAL A 380 -15.91 -5.04 7.04
N LYS A 381 -15.31 -4.44 8.07
CA LYS A 381 -15.99 -3.54 9.01
C LYS A 381 -16.23 -2.16 8.41
N GLU A 382 -15.27 -1.67 7.63
CA GLU A 382 -15.33 -0.38 6.94
C GLU A 382 -14.56 -0.46 5.61
N CYS A 383 -14.77 0.50 4.72
CA CYS A 383 -14.04 0.63 3.46
C CYS A 383 -13.85 2.10 3.10
N ALA A 384 -13.02 2.39 2.11
CA ALA A 384 -12.78 3.74 1.64
C ALA A 384 -12.40 3.76 0.15
N MET A 385 -12.63 4.89 -0.52
CA MET A 385 -11.89 5.27 -1.72
C MET A 385 -10.63 5.98 -1.26
N THR A 386 -9.47 5.47 -1.64
CA THR A 386 -8.20 5.85 -1.00
C THR A 386 -7.36 6.81 -1.82
N GLU A 387 -7.59 6.92 -3.14
CA GLU A 387 -6.69 7.63 -4.07
C GLU A 387 -7.45 8.24 -5.26
N LEU A 388 -8.69 8.73 -5.02
CA LEU A 388 -9.57 9.17 -6.09
C LEU A 388 -8.97 10.29 -6.92
N ASP A 389 -8.76 10.03 -8.18
CA ASP A 389 -8.54 11.00 -9.24
C ASP A 389 -9.26 10.54 -10.52
N ILE A 390 -9.73 11.48 -11.34
CA ILE A 390 -10.56 11.16 -12.50
C ILE A 390 -10.06 11.92 -13.72
N LYS A 391 -9.59 11.22 -14.74
CA LYS A 391 -9.16 11.84 -16.01
C LYS A 391 -10.21 12.80 -16.54
N GLY A 392 -9.78 14.03 -16.79
CA GLY A 392 -10.66 15.12 -17.27
C GLY A 392 -11.53 15.75 -16.18
N ALA A 393 -11.56 15.18 -14.97
CA ALA A 393 -12.30 15.69 -13.81
C ALA A 393 -13.75 16.11 -14.11
N SER A 394 -14.51 15.22 -14.79
CA SER A 394 -15.93 15.45 -15.08
C SER A 394 -16.71 15.68 -13.77
N PRO A 395 -17.53 16.73 -13.66
CA PRO A 395 -18.40 16.95 -12.50
C PRO A 395 -19.31 15.75 -12.20
N THR A 396 -19.90 15.15 -13.22
CA THR A 396 -20.78 13.99 -13.07
C THR A 396 -20.01 12.78 -12.53
N ASP A 397 -18.80 12.53 -13.00
CA ASP A 397 -18.01 11.37 -12.58
C ASP A 397 -17.58 11.53 -11.11
N PHE A 398 -17.14 12.72 -10.71
CA PHE A 398 -16.83 12.99 -9.30
C PHE A 398 -18.04 12.86 -8.38
N THR A 399 -19.21 13.37 -8.79
CA THR A 399 -20.42 13.23 -7.98
C THR A 399 -20.90 11.78 -7.91
N THR A 400 -20.74 10.99 -8.98
CA THR A 400 -21.06 9.55 -8.97
C THR A 400 -20.12 8.78 -8.05
N ALA A 401 -18.81 9.02 -8.14
CA ALA A 401 -17.82 8.34 -7.30
C ALA A 401 -17.97 8.68 -5.81
N VAL A 402 -18.06 9.96 -5.48
CA VAL A 402 -18.26 10.39 -4.07
C VAL A 402 -19.63 9.96 -3.56
N GLY A 403 -20.68 10.02 -4.39
CA GLY A 403 -22.03 9.55 -4.10
C GLY A 403 -22.06 8.06 -3.76
N ALA A 404 -21.26 7.23 -4.47
CA ALA A 404 -21.14 5.81 -4.15
C ALA A 404 -20.68 5.58 -2.70
N CYS A 405 -19.74 6.39 -2.21
CA CYS A 405 -19.32 6.31 -0.81
C CYS A 405 -20.39 6.85 0.15
N LEU A 406 -21.15 7.86 -0.23
CA LEU A 406 -22.27 8.33 0.59
C LEU A 406 -23.32 7.25 0.78
N ASP A 407 -23.65 6.50 -0.27
CA ASP A 407 -24.68 5.45 -0.27
C ASP A 407 -24.22 4.15 0.41
N GLU A 408 -22.92 3.82 0.35
CA GLU A 408 -22.37 2.63 1.00
C GLU A 408 -22.15 2.88 2.49
N LYS A 409 -22.94 2.22 3.34
CA LYS A 409 -22.89 2.43 4.81
C LYS A 409 -21.54 2.17 5.43
N LYS A 410 -20.78 1.21 4.89
CA LYS A 410 -19.45 0.88 5.39
C LYS A 410 -18.35 1.77 4.84
N CYS A 411 -18.63 2.54 3.77
CA CYS A 411 -17.67 3.52 3.28
C CYS A 411 -17.56 4.70 4.25
N VAL A 412 -16.36 4.88 4.79
CA VAL A 412 -16.11 5.90 5.83
C VAL A 412 -15.49 7.17 5.29
N GLY A 413 -14.90 7.12 4.10
CA GLY A 413 -14.18 8.27 3.57
C GLY A 413 -13.74 8.12 2.12
N VAL A 414 -13.40 9.27 1.55
CA VAL A 414 -12.79 9.41 0.22
C VAL A 414 -11.54 10.27 0.36
N THR A 415 -10.41 9.81 -0.18
CA THR A 415 -9.18 10.59 -0.30
C THR A 415 -8.97 10.95 -1.76
N ILE A 416 -8.91 12.25 -2.07
CA ILE A 416 -8.54 12.75 -3.40
C ILE A 416 -7.02 12.68 -3.54
N TRP A 417 -6.51 12.13 -4.65
CA TRP A 417 -5.06 11.90 -4.81
C TRP A 417 -4.33 13.12 -5.38
N GLY A 418 -4.45 14.23 -4.69
CA GLY A 418 -3.81 15.50 -5.00
C GLY A 418 -4.75 16.68 -4.89
N VAL A 419 -4.19 17.87 -4.68
CA VAL A 419 -4.97 19.11 -4.64
C VAL A 419 -5.15 19.67 -6.04
N SER A 420 -4.06 19.97 -6.73
CA SER A 420 -4.00 20.69 -7.99
C SER A 420 -3.47 19.83 -9.13
N ASP A 421 -4.06 19.99 -10.32
CA ASP A 421 -3.59 19.37 -11.55
C ASP A 421 -2.10 19.64 -11.83
N LYS A 422 -1.55 20.74 -11.30
CA LYS A 422 -0.14 21.10 -11.39
C LYS A 422 0.78 20.06 -10.76
N ASP A 423 0.38 19.51 -9.62
CA ASP A 423 1.17 18.62 -8.78
C ASP A 423 0.75 17.15 -8.93
N SER A 424 -0.27 16.87 -9.76
CA SER A 424 -0.76 15.51 -10.01
C SER A 424 0.31 14.60 -10.62
N TRP A 425 0.34 13.33 -10.17
CA TRP A 425 1.13 12.29 -10.83
C TRP A 425 0.63 11.99 -12.26
N ARG A 426 -0.67 12.21 -12.54
CA ARG A 426 -1.31 12.05 -13.86
C ARG A 426 -1.23 13.35 -14.65
N LYS A 427 0.00 13.78 -14.96
CA LYS A 427 0.26 15.05 -15.65
C LYS A 427 -0.43 15.09 -17.02
N GLY A 428 -1.08 16.22 -17.31
CA GLY A 428 -1.78 16.44 -18.58
C GLY A 428 -3.18 15.82 -18.68
N GLU A 429 -3.60 15.02 -17.69
CA GLU A 429 -4.96 14.45 -17.65
C GLU A 429 -5.98 15.31 -16.89
N ASN A 430 -5.55 16.36 -16.22
CA ASN A 430 -6.38 17.29 -15.43
C ASN A 430 -7.35 16.58 -14.46
N PRO A 431 -6.85 15.65 -13.60
CA PRO A 431 -7.71 14.69 -12.91
C PRO A 431 -8.27 15.16 -11.57
N LEU A 432 -7.88 16.36 -11.09
CA LEU A 432 -8.13 16.79 -9.71
C LEU A 432 -9.18 17.90 -9.63
N LEU A 433 -9.51 18.31 -8.39
CA LEU A 433 -10.56 19.27 -8.10
C LEU A 433 -10.13 20.73 -8.28
N PHE A 434 -8.82 21.00 -8.31
CA PHE A 434 -8.25 22.32 -8.52
C PHE A 434 -7.36 22.32 -9.76
N ASP A 435 -7.42 23.39 -10.54
CA ASP A 435 -6.62 23.55 -11.75
C ASP A 435 -5.13 23.83 -11.44
N GLN A 436 -4.32 24.02 -12.49
CA GLN A 436 -2.88 24.31 -12.36
C GLN A 436 -2.59 25.61 -11.61
N GLY A 437 -3.56 26.52 -11.50
CA GLY A 437 -3.50 27.77 -10.73
C GLY A 437 -4.11 27.66 -9.33
N TYR A 438 -4.43 26.45 -8.86
CA TYR A 438 -5.12 26.19 -7.59
C TYR A 438 -6.53 26.80 -7.50
N LYS A 439 -7.19 27.06 -8.63
CA LYS A 439 -8.59 27.49 -8.67
C LYS A 439 -9.50 26.26 -8.66
N ALA A 440 -10.58 26.34 -7.88
CA ALA A 440 -11.60 25.30 -7.83
C ALA A 440 -12.25 25.12 -9.21
N LYS A 441 -12.31 23.87 -9.67
CA LYS A 441 -12.92 23.45 -10.95
C LYS A 441 -14.42 23.16 -10.76
N GLU A 442 -15.13 22.95 -11.86
CA GLU A 442 -16.57 22.63 -11.82
C GLU A 442 -16.86 21.32 -11.05
N ALA A 443 -15.94 20.35 -11.08
CA ALA A 443 -16.06 19.14 -10.27
C ALA A 443 -16.09 19.43 -8.75
N TYR A 444 -15.27 20.39 -8.28
CA TYR A 444 -15.33 20.85 -6.90
C TYR A 444 -16.68 21.48 -6.57
N ASN A 445 -17.18 22.35 -7.45
CA ASN A 445 -18.47 23.02 -7.27
C ASN A 445 -19.63 22.02 -7.25
N ALA A 446 -19.58 21.00 -8.11
CA ALA A 446 -20.57 19.93 -8.16
C ALA A 446 -20.57 19.08 -6.87
N LEU A 447 -19.40 18.81 -6.30
CA LEU A 447 -19.30 18.13 -4.99
C LEU A 447 -19.89 19.02 -3.87
N CYS A 448 -19.63 20.33 -3.86
CA CYS A 448 -20.29 21.22 -2.90
C CYS A 448 -21.82 21.18 -3.01
N THR A 449 -22.35 21.05 -4.22
CA THR A 449 -23.79 20.93 -4.47
C THR A 449 -24.33 19.56 -4.02
N LEU A 450 -23.61 18.48 -4.29
CA LEU A 450 -23.97 17.12 -3.87
C LEU A 450 -24.06 17.02 -2.33
N LEU A 451 -23.16 17.72 -1.65
CA LEU A 451 -22.97 17.61 -0.20
C LEU A 451 -23.74 18.69 0.60
N ALA A 452 -24.48 19.58 -0.08
CA ALA A 452 -25.31 20.62 0.56
C ALA A 452 -26.58 20.01 1.14
#